data_3c5c9ba9a5340967707aaa4a9ed9ce00
#
_entry.id   3c5c9ba9a5340967707aaa4a9ed9ce00
#
_cell.length_a   1.000
_cell.length_b   1.000
_cell.length_c   1.000
_cell.angle_alpha   90.00
_cell.angle_beta   90.00
_cell.angle_gamma   90.00
#
_symmetry.space_group_name_H-M   'P 1'
#
loop_
_entity.id
_entity.type
_entity.pdbx_description
1 polymer ?
#
loop_
_entity_poly.entity_id
_entity_poly.type
_entity_poly.pdbx_seq_one_letter_code
_entity_poly.pdbx_strand_id
1 'polypeptide(L)'
;ATCAYLETWHLDIEDFIDLRRNTGDERRRTHDMNTANWIPDLFMKRVIENRDWTLFSPDEVPELHHIYGKEFERKYAGYEENARKGLIKKYKSVPALKLWRKMLGRLFETGHPWITFKDPCNIRSPQDHAGVIHSSNLCTEITLNTSAEETAVCNLGSINLERHVIDGRLDEELLAATVKTAIRMLDNVIDINYYPTIEAQNSNFKHRPVGLGIMGLQDALFKLNLNFDSEEAVNASDRLMEVISY
;
A
#
# COMPACT_ATOMS: atom_id res chain seq x y z
N ALA A 1 -16.55 -2.50 -0.96
CA ALA A 1 -15.46 -3.41 -1.31
C ALA A 1 -14.47 -3.48 -0.16
N THR A 2 -13.81 -4.63 0.00
CA THR A 2 -12.87 -4.90 1.10
C THR A 2 -11.62 -5.55 0.54
N CYS A 3 -10.46 -5.23 1.12
CA CYS A 3 -9.20 -5.93 0.87
C CYS A 3 -8.59 -6.37 2.20
N ALA A 4 -8.28 -7.65 2.32
CA ALA A 4 -7.53 -8.19 3.45
C ALA A 4 -6.04 -8.23 3.11
N TYR A 5 -5.22 -7.74 4.03
CA TYR A 5 -3.77 -7.78 3.96
C TYR A 5 -3.23 -8.83 4.92
N LEU A 6 -2.26 -9.63 4.49
CA LEU A 6 -1.57 -10.56 5.36
C LEU A 6 -0.06 -10.51 5.12
N GLU A 7 0.70 -10.50 6.22
CA GLU A 7 2.16 -10.55 6.15
C GLU A 7 2.65 -11.95 5.79
N THR A 8 3.72 -12.02 5.00
CA THR A 8 4.24 -13.30 4.47
C THR A 8 4.79 -14.26 5.52
N TRP A 9 5.05 -13.78 6.75
CA TRP A 9 5.50 -14.62 7.86
C TRP A 9 4.37 -15.27 8.67
N HIS A 10 3.12 -14.92 8.38
CA HIS A 10 1.96 -15.48 9.09
C HIS A 10 1.78 -16.97 8.81
N LEU A 11 1.44 -17.76 9.82
CA LEU A 11 1.30 -19.21 9.72
C LEU A 11 0.28 -19.64 8.65
N ASP A 12 -0.79 -18.87 8.49
CA ASP A 12 -1.89 -19.14 7.55
C ASP A 12 -1.66 -18.58 6.15
N ILE A 13 -0.46 -18.07 5.82
CA ILE A 13 -0.20 -17.41 4.54
C ILE A 13 -0.50 -18.32 3.33
N GLU A 14 -0.23 -19.62 3.44
CA GLU A 14 -0.47 -20.55 2.33
C GLU A 14 -1.97 -20.74 2.04
N ASP A 15 -2.82 -20.74 3.08
CA ASP A 15 -4.28 -20.81 2.92
C ASP A 15 -4.83 -19.46 2.44
N PHE A 16 -4.29 -18.34 2.94
CA PHE A 16 -4.64 -16.99 2.50
C PHE A 16 -4.39 -16.78 0.99
N ILE A 17 -3.26 -17.23 0.48
CA ILE A 17 -2.92 -17.17 -0.96
C ILE A 17 -3.96 -17.93 -1.81
N ASP A 18 -4.58 -18.96 -1.28
CA ASP A 18 -5.55 -19.80 -2.00
C ASP A 18 -7.01 -19.29 -1.87
N LEU A 19 -7.30 -18.21 -1.11
CA LEU A 19 -8.67 -17.74 -0.87
C LEU A 19 -9.45 -17.38 -2.13
N ARG A 20 -8.77 -16.90 -3.18
CA ARG A 20 -9.38 -16.49 -4.46
C ARG A 20 -9.24 -17.53 -5.56
N ARG A 21 -8.78 -18.73 -5.24
CA ARG A 21 -8.60 -19.80 -6.22
C ARG A 21 -9.92 -20.23 -6.84
N ASN A 22 -9.94 -20.46 -8.16
CA ASN A 22 -11.13 -20.83 -8.92
C ASN A 22 -11.57 -22.30 -8.75
N THR A 23 -10.82 -23.09 -7.99
CA THR A 23 -11.08 -24.53 -7.80
C THR A 23 -10.95 -24.90 -6.33
N GLY A 24 -11.57 -26.02 -5.94
CA GLY A 24 -11.51 -26.57 -4.59
C GLY A 24 -12.80 -26.38 -3.81
N ASP A 25 -12.73 -26.42 -2.48
CA ASP A 25 -13.91 -26.29 -1.61
C ASP A 25 -14.34 -24.82 -1.51
N GLU A 26 -15.52 -24.50 -2.05
CA GLU A 26 -16.11 -23.14 -2.05
C GLU A 26 -16.25 -22.53 -0.66
N ARG A 27 -16.43 -23.34 0.38
CA ARG A 27 -16.49 -22.87 1.78
C ARG A 27 -15.17 -22.29 2.28
N ARG A 28 -14.07 -22.55 1.57
CA ARG A 28 -12.73 -22.02 1.82
C ARG A 28 -12.34 -20.90 0.85
N ARG A 29 -13.32 -20.30 0.16
CA ARG A 29 -13.09 -19.24 -0.83
C ARG A 29 -13.80 -17.96 -0.42
N THR A 30 -13.22 -16.83 -0.85
CA THR A 30 -13.76 -15.48 -0.61
C THR A 30 -13.68 -14.69 -1.91
N HIS A 31 -14.54 -15.01 -2.87
CA HIS A 31 -14.52 -14.40 -4.22
C HIS A 31 -14.81 -12.90 -4.20
N ASP A 32 -15.58 -12.42 -3.22
CA ASP A 32 -16.00 -11.02 -3.11
C ASP A 32 -15.04 -10.14 -2.28
N MET A 33 -14.01 -10.75 -1.66
CA MET A 33 -13.00 -10.02 -0.91
C MET A 33 -11.68 -10.00 -1.68
N ASN A 34 -11.11 -8.81 -1.86
CA ASN A 34 -9.75 -8.68 -2.40
C ASN A 34 -8.71 -9.08 -1.34
N THR A 35 -7.57 -9.55 -1.79
CA THR A 35 -6.47 -9.97 -0.93
C THR A 35 -5.15 -9.37 -1.39
N ALA A 36 -4.27 -9.06 -0.44
CA ALA A 36 -2.94 -8.52 -0.70
C ALA A 36 -1.90 -9.11 0.25
N ASN A 37 -0.73 -9.41 -0.26
CA ASN A 37 0.43 -9.79 0.54
C ASN A 37 1.13 -8.54 1.06
N TRP A 38 1.48 -8.50 2.35
CA TRP A 38 2.29 -7.44 2.95
C TRP A 38 3.70 -8.01 3.22
N ILE A 39 4.67 -7.62 2.40
CA ILE A 39 5.95 -8.31 2.22
C ILE A 39 7.09 -7.51 2.84
N PRO A 40 7.78 -8.02 3.89
CA PRO A 40 9.01 -7.43 4.37
C PRO A 40 10.19 -7.71 3.42
N ASP A 41 11.15 -6.80 3.35
CA ASP A 41 12.34 -6.91 2.48
C ASP A 41 13.14 -8.19 2.76
N LEU A 42 13.20 -8.62 4.02
CA LEU A 42 13.86 -9.87 4.42
C LEU A 42 13.32 -11.09 3.68
N PHE A 43 12.00 -11.14 3.40
CA PHE A 43 11.42 -12.23 2.61
C PHE A 43 12.01 -12.26 1.21
N MET A 44 12.05 -11.12 0.52
CA MET A 44 12.61 -11.02 -0.82
C MET A 44 14.10 -11.34 -0.85
N LYS A 45 14.86 -10.91 0.15
CA LYS A 45 16.26 -11.28 0.33
C LYS A 45 16.43 -12.81 0.40
N ARG A 46 15.60 -13.49 1.20
CA ARG A 46 15.64 -14.96 1.30
C ARG A 46 15.17 -15.68 0.02
N VAL A 47 14.27 -15.07 -0.74
CA VAL A 47 13.89 -15.59 -2.07
C VAL A 47 15.10 -15.58 -3.00
N ILE A 48 15.84 -14.45 -3.05
CA ILE A 48 17.04 -14.30 -3.89
C ILE A 48 18.17 -15.25 -3.44
N GLU A 49 18.36 -15.38 -2.13
CA GLU A 49 19.39 -16.25 -1.54
C GLU A 49 18.98 -17.73 -1.50
N ASN A 50 17.77 -18.07 -1.97
CA ASN A 50 17.20 -19.43 -1.94
C ASN A 50 17.25 -20.07 -0.54
N ARG A 51 16.85 -19.31 0.48
CA ARG A 51 16.82 -19.73 1.89
C ARG A 51 15.41 -20.09 2.33
N ASP A 52 15.33 -20.70 3.50
CA ASP A 52 14.05 -20.99 4.15
C ASP A 52 13.43 -19.73 4.76
N TRP A 53 12.12 -19.75 4.84
CA TRP A 53 11.26 -18.77 5.46
C TRP A 53 10.41 -19.41 6.54
N THR A 54 10.42 -18.90 7.74
CA THR A 54 9.68 -19.43 8.86
C THR A 54 8.36 -18.70 9.03
N LEU A 55 7.29 -19.44 9.01
CA LEU A 55 5.93 -18.97 9.29
C LEU A 55 5.66 -19.11 10.78
N PHE A 56 5.12 -18.08 11.40
CA PHE A 56 4.83 -18.02 12.83
C PHE A 56 3.36 -17.76 13.10
N SER A 57 2.88 -18.24 14.25
CA SER A 57 1.62 -17.79 14.82
C SER A 57 1.81 -16.40 15.45
N PRO A 58 0.96 -15.39 15.14
CA PRO A 58 1.16 -14.03 15.62
C PRO A 58 1.12 -13.88 17.15
N ASP A 59 0.45 -14.79 17.86
CA ASP A 59 0.43 -14.80 19.31
C ASP A 59 1.80 -15.09 19.95
N GLU A 60 2.70 -15.79 19.23
CA GLU A 60 4.05 -16.10 19.71
C GLU A 60 5.11 -15.06 19.24
N VAL A 61 4.77 -14.20 18.26
CA VAL A 61 5.67 -13.19 17.69
C VAL A 61 4.99 -11.83 17.51
N PRO A 62 4.34 -11.29 18.54
CA PRO A 62 3.43 -10.12 18.41
C PRO A 62 4.12 -8.86 17.90
N GLU A 63 5.45 -8.72 18.12
CA GLU A 63 6.20 -7.54 17.71
C GLU A 63 6.38 -7.42 16.18
N LEU A 64 6.39 -8.56 15.43
CA LEU A 64 6.72 -8.56 14.01
C LEU A 64 5.77 -7.69 13.17
N HIS A 65 4.52 -7.58 13.58
CA HIS A 65 3.54 -6.74 12.89
C HIS A 65 3.86 -5.24 13.02
N HIS A 66 4.50 -4.84 14.12
CA HIS A 66 4.71 -3.44 14.49
C HIS A 66 6.11 -2.91 14.16
N ILE A 67 6.96 -3.71 13.53
CA ILE A 67 8.35 -3.35 13.20
C ILE A 67 8.65 -3.62 11.72
N TYR A 68 9.67 -2.96 11.18
CA TYR A 68 10.09 -3.07 9.78
C TYR A 68 11.62 -2.91 9.64
N GLY A 69 12.15 -3.13 8.45
CA GLY A 69 13.54 -2.93 8.10
C GLY A 69 14.50 -3.78 8.93
N LYS A 70 15.62 -3.21 9.35
CA LYS A 70 16.67 -3.92 10.10
C LYS A 70 16.20 -4.44 11.46
N GLU A 71 15.26 -3.76 12.11
CA GLU A 71 14.70 -4.23 13.37
C GLU A 71 13.86 -5.47 13.15
N PHE A 72 13.04 -5.51 12.11
CA PHE A 72 12.31 -6.71 11.72
C PHE A 72 13.27 -7.86 11.44
N GLU A 73 14.34 -7.67 10.64
CA GLU A 73 15.35 -8.70 10.37
C GLU A 73 15.94 -9.28 11.66
N ARG A 74 16.34 -8.42 12.58
CA ARG A 74 16.94 -8.81 13.85
C ARG A 74 15.97 -9.61 14.73
N LYS A 75 14.75 -9.13 14.89
CA LYS A 75 13.72 -9.79 15.73
C LYS A 75 13.28 -11.11 15.10
N TYR A 76 13.06 -11.13 13.79
CA TYR A 76 12.69 -12.34 13.06
C TYR A 76 13.74 -13.46 13.22
N ALA A 77 15.03 -13.13 13.06
CA ALA A 77 16.12 -14.09 13.29
C ALA A 77 16.16 -14.58 14.75
N GLY A 78 15.87 -13.72 15.72
CA GLY A 78 15.73 -14.09 17.12
C GLY A 78 14.58 -15.07 17.37
N TYR A 79 13.45 -14.87 16.72
CA TYR A 79 12.31 -15.80 16.80
C TYR A 79 12.61 -17.14 16.15
N GLU A 80 13.34 -17.16 15.04
CA GLU A 80 13.81 -18.43 14.45
C GLU A 80 14.75 -19.19 15.38
N GLU A 81 15.63 -18.49 16.09
CA GLU A 81 16.49 -19.11 17.11
C GLU A 81 15.68 -19.66 18.27
N ASN A 82 14.66 -18.92 18.74
CA ASN A 82 13.75 -19.38 19.79
C ASN A 82 12.94 -20.61 19.35
N ALA A 83 12.51 -20.66 18.09
CA ALA A 83 11.83 -21.81 17.52
C ALA A 83 12.75 -23.05 17.51
N ARG A 84 14.01 -22.90 17.08
CA ARG A 84 15.02 -23.99 17.13
C ARG A 84 15.30 -24.49 18.55
N LYS A 85 15.22 -23.62 19.55
CA LYS A 85 15.36 -23.97 20.97
C LYS A 85 14.10 -24.56 21.60
N GLY A 86 12.99 -24.65 20.84
CA GLY A 86 11.71 -25.16 21.33
C GLY A 86 10.93 -24.19 22.23
N LEU A 87 11.31 -22.90 22.26
CA LEU A 87 10.62 -21.84 23.00
C LEU A 87 9.37 -21.35 22.25
N ILE A 88 9.36 -21.42 20.92
CA ILE A 88 8.20 -21.19 20.05
C ILE A 88 7.73 -22.54 19.55
N LYS A 89 6.42 -22.82 19.64
CA LYS A 89 5.83 -24.12 19.32
C LYS A 89 5.04 -24.11 18.03
N LYS A 90 4.41 -22.98 17.70
CA LYS A 90 3.53 -22.84 16.53
C LYS A 90 4.28 -22.13 15.39
N TYR A 91 5.09 -22.90 14.68
CA TYR A 91 5.80 -22.40 13.50
C TYR A 91 5.92 -23.48 12.43
N LYS A 92 6.21 -23.06 11.21
CA LYS A 92 6.48 -23.92 10.06
C LYS A 92 7.56 -23.29 9.19
N SER A 93 8.57 -24.04 8.80
CA SER A 93 9.58 -23.56 7.84
C SER A 93 9.26 -24.05 6.43
N VAL A 94 9.37 -23.15 5.45
CA VAL A 94 9.13 -23.43 4.02
C VAL A 94 10.22 -22.75 3.19
N PRO A 95 10.62 -23.30 2.02
CA PRO A 95 11.53 -22.61 1.13
C PRO A 95 10.88 -21.27 0.64
N ALA A 96 11.55 -20.14 0.87
CA ALA A 96 11.04 -18.82 0.49
C ALA A 96 10.71 -18.73 -1.01
N LEU A 97 11.57 -19.27 -1.87
CA LEU A 97 11.35 -19.33 -3.31
C LEU A 97 10.10 -20.12 -3.70
N LYS A 98 9.78 -21.19 -2.98
CA LYS A 98 8.56 -22.00 -3.22
C LYS A 98 7.30 -21.17 -2.88
N LEU A 99 7.33 -20.49 -1.73
CA LEU A 99 6.22 -19.61 -1.31
C LEU A 99 6.03 -18.47 -2.32
N TRP A 100 7.12 -17.81 -2.73
CA TRP A 100 7.09 -16.75 -3.74
C TRP A 100 6.49 -17.20 -5.07
N ARG A 101 6.92 -18.37 -5.57
CA ARG A 101 6.35 -18.97 -6.79
C ARG A 101 4.85 -19.25 -6.65
N LYS A 102 4.41 -19.71 -5.46
CA LYS A 102 2.98 -19.92 -5.19
C LYS A 102 2.21 -18.59 -5.25
N MET A 103 2.74 -17.52 -4.63
CA MET A 103 2.15 -16.17 -4.68
C MET A 103 2.00 -15.67 -6.12
N LEU A 104 3.08 -15.72 -6.91
CA LEU A 104 3.06 -15.30 -8.31
C LEU A 104 2.12 -16.16 -9.17
N GLY A 105 2.09 -17.47 -8.94
CA GLY A 105 1.18 -18.37 -9.63
C GLY A 105 -0.29 -18.01 -9.38
N ARG A 106 -0.67 -17.67 -8.15
CA ARG A 106 -2.03 -17.23 -7.83
C ARG A 106 -2.35 -15.85 -8.36
N LEU A 107 -1.40 -14.93 -8.27
CA LEU A 107 -1.55 -13.60 -8.87
C LEU A 107 -1.80 -13.70 -10.38
N PHE A 108 -1.06 -14.55 -11.09
CA PHE A 108 -1.27 -14.78 -12.51
C PHE A 108 -2.63 -15.44 -12.81
N GLU A 109 -3.05 -16.41 -12.00
CA GLU A 109 -4.30 -17.16 -12.21
C GLU A 109 -5.55 -16.33 -11.88
N THR A 110 -5.51 -15.49 -10.83
CA THR A 110 -6.71 -14.86 -10.25
C THR A 110 -6.61 -13.33 -10.10
N GLY A 111 -5.46 -12.74 -10.36
CA GLY A 111 -5.18 -11.33 -10.06
C GLY A 111 -4.96 -11.04 -8.57
N HIS A 112 -4.93 -12.07 -7.71
CA HIS A 112 -4.82 -11.95 -6.25
C HIS A 112 -3.98 -13.10 -5.66
N PRO A 113 -3.42 -12.90 -4.44
CA PRO A 113 -3.28 -11.64 -3.69
C PRO A 113 -2.36 -10.64 -4.39
N TRP A 114 -2.62 -9.35 -4.23
CA TRP A 114 -1.72 -8.30 -4.72
C TRP A 114 -0.35 -8.36 -4.02
N ILE A 115 0.66 -7.80 -4.66
CA ILE A 115 2.02 -7.73 -4.15
C ILE A 115 2.28 -6.31 -3.64
N THR A 116 2.50 -6.18 -2.33
CA THR A 116 2.81 -4.91 -1.67
C THR A 116 3.98 -5.07 -0.71
N PHE A 117 4.79 -4.04 -0.53
CA PHE A 117 6.05 -4.10 0.20
C PHE A 117 6.00 -3.24 1.47
N LYS A 118 6.13 -3.89 2.63
CA LYS A 118 6.03 -3.27 3.95
C LYS A 118 7.14 -2.25 4.21
N ASP A 119 8.38 -2.64 3.98
CA ASP A 119 9.53 -1.84 4.37
C ASP A 119 9.65 -0.55 3.57
N PRO A 120 9.53 -0.54 2.23
CA PRO A 120 9.54 0.71 1.46
C PRO A 120 8.43 1.69 1.85
N CYS A 121 7.22 1.18 2.15
CA CYS A 121 6.12 2.02 2.61
C CYS A 121 6.45 2.72 3.93
N ASN A 122 7.06 2.01 4.87
CA ASN A 122 7.41 2.55 6.17
C ASN A 122 8.66 3.43 6.13
N ILE A 123 9.74 2.99 5.45
CA ILE A 123 11.02 3.71 5.37
C ILE A 123 10.86 5.07 4.67
N ARG A 124 9.95 5.15 3.68
CA ARG A 124 9.69 6.38 2.92
C ARG A 124 8.53 7.21 3.45
N SER A 125 7.90 6.78 4.53
CA SER A 125 6.81 7.54 5.14
C SER A 125 7.32 8.87 5.70
N PRO A 126 6.72 10.02 5.35
CA PRO A 126 7.04 11.29 5.98
C PRO A 126 6.52 11.38 7.42
N GLN A 127 5.78 10.39 7.89
CA GLN A 127 5.14 10.31 9.21
C GLN A 127 5.63 9.13 10.04
N ASP A 128 6.87 8.67 9.85
CA ASP A 128 7.50 7.58 10.61
C ASP A 128 7.49 7.85 12.13
N HIS A 129 7.57 9.12 12.53
CA HIS A 129 7.46 9.58 13.92
C HIS A 129 6.06 9.38 14.53
N ALA A 130 5.02 9.22 13.72
CA ALA A 130 3.64 9.07 14.18
C ALA A 130 3.25 7.60 14.43
N GLY A 131 3.85 6.66 13.72
CA GLY A 131 3.56 5.24 13.89
C GLY A 131 3.90 4.40 12.66
N VAL A 132 3.56 3.11 12.72
CA VAL A 132 3.84 2.12 11.68
C VAL A 132 2.66 1.98 10.71
N ILE A 133 2.98 1.83 9.43
CA ILE A 133 2.02 1.48 8.38
C ILE A 133 1.89 -0.05 8.37
N HIS A 134 0.74 -0.57 8.81
CA HIS A 134 0.48 -2.01 8.95
C HIS A 134 -0.12 -2.64 7.70
N SER A 135 -0.74 -1.83 6.84
CA SER A 135 -1.32 -2.25 5.56
C SER A 135 -1.56 -1.03 4.67
N SER A 136 -1.99 -1.27 3.44
CA SER A 136 -2.56 -0.25 2.58
C SER A 136 -4.09 -0.38 2.50
N ASN A 137 -4.74 0.36 1.63
CA ASN A 137 -6.17 0.31 1.37
C ASN A 137 -6.52 -0.66 0.23
N LEU A 138 -7.77 -0.60 -0.24
CA LEU A 138 -8.27 -1.42 -1.34
C LEU A 138 -7.47 -1.22 -2.64
N CYS A 139 -7.09 0.01 -2.97
CA CYS A 139 -6.41 0.36 -4.24
C CYS A 139 -4.88 0.38 -4.12
N THR A 140 -4.32 0.11 -2.95
CA THR A 140 -2.87 0.04 -2.63
C THR A 140 -2.09 1.37 -2.65
N GLU A 141 -2.76 2.51 -2.81
CA GLU A 141 -2.11 3.82 -2.86
C GLU A 141 -1.92 4.49 -1.49
N ILE A 142 -2.69 4.08 -0.47
CA ILE A 142 -2.67 4.73 0.84
C ILE A 142 -1.68 4.04 1.77
N THR A 143 -0.74 4.82 2.28
CA THR A 143 0.30 4.38 3.23
C THR A 143 0.28 5.31 4.44
N LEU A 144 -0.69 5.07 5.33
CA LEU A 144 -0.89 5.82 6.56
C LEU A 144 -0.73 4.90 7.78
N ASN A 145 -0.21 5.45 8.87
CA ASN A 145 -0.06 4.73 10.13
C ASN A 145 -1.41 4.39 10.76
N THR A 146 -1.44 3.30 11.50
CA THR A 146 -2.61 2.86 12.27
C THR A 146 -2.19 2.43 13.68
N SER A 147 -3.13 2.50 14.62
CA SER A 147 -2.95 2.00 15.99
C SER A 147 -4.28 1.45 16.55
N ALA A 148 -4.30 1.08 17.82
CA ALA A 148 -5.53 0.68 18.48
C ALA A 148 -6.55 1.85 18.58
N GLU A 149 -6.06 3.09 18.64
CA GLU A 149 -6.86 4.31 18.78
C GLU A 149 -7.03 5.07 17.46
N GLU A 150 -6.37 4.65 16.38
CA GLU A 150 -6.34 5.37 15.12
C GLU A 150 -6.56 4.43 13.93
N THR A 151 -7.71 4.56 13.27
CA THR A 151 -7.97 3.94 11.96
C THR A 151 -7.73 4.97 10.87
N ALA A 152 -6.77 4.69 9.97
CA ALA A 152 -6.42 5.62 8.90
C ALA A 152 -7.59 5.88 7.95
N VAL A 153 -7.83 7.15 7.67
CA VAL A 153 -8.82 7.64 6.70
C VAL A 153 -8.12 8.63 5.77
N CYS A 154 -8.36 8.55 4.47
CA CYS A 154 -7.82 9.48 3.49
C CYS A 154 -8.94 10.17 2.71
N ASN A 155 -8.78 11.48 2.50
CA ASN A 155 -9.71 12.29 1.70
C ASN A 155 -9.07 12.54 0.35
N LEU A 156 -9.76 12.12 -0.73
CA LEU A 156 -9.18 12.04 -2.08
C LEU A 156 -9.87 12.98 -3.06
N GLY A 157 -9.08 13.55 -3.96
CA GLY A 157 -9.53 14.32 -5.12
C GLY A 157 -8.60 14.14 -6.31
N SER A 158 -9.05 14.53 -7.50
CA SER A 158 -8.21 14.51 -8.71
C SER A 158 -8.46 15.74 -9.56
N ILE A 159 -7.38 16.35 -10.05
CA ILE A 159 -7.42 17.48 -10.98
C ILE A 159 -7.61 16.96 -12.40
N ASN A 160 -8.59 17.46 -13.11
CA ASN A 160 -8.75 17.19 -14.53
C ASN A 160 -7.79 18.09 -15.33
N LEU A 161 -6.64 17.53 -15.74
CA LEU A 161 -5.58 18.28 -16.44
C LEU A 161 -6.02 18.84 -17.79
N GLU A 162 -6.89 18.12 -18.50
CA GLU A 162 -7.41 18.54 -19.81
C GLU A 162 -8.05 19.92 -19.77
N ARG A 163 -8.67 20.30 -18.63
CA ARG A 163 -9.30 21.61 -18.42
C ARG A 163 -8.32 22.75 -18.20
N HIS A 164 -7.06 22.46 -17.99
CA HIS A 164 -5.98 23.41 -17.75
C HIS A 164 -5.08 23.61 -18.97
N VAL A 165 -5.42 22.98 -20.12
CA VAL A 165 -4.78 23.25 -21.40
C VAL A 165 -5.70 24.08 -22.28
N ILE A 166 -5.30 25.32 -22.53
CA ILE A 166 -6.05 26.34 -23.29
C ILE A 166 -5.20 26.76 -24.50
N ASP A 167 -5.79 26.72 -25.67
CA ASP A 167 -5.13 27.10 -26.93
C ASP A 167 -3.75 26.43 -27.15
N GLY A 168 -3.66 25.15 -26.80
CA GLY A 168 -2.44 24.35 -26.97
C GLY A 168 -1.34 24.65 -25.96
N ARG A 169 -1.63 25.30 -24.86
CA ARG A 169 -0.68 25.65 -23.79
C ARG A 169 -1.23 25.33 -22.42
N LEU A 170 -0.36 24.94 -21.51
CA LEU A 170 -0.70 24.79 -20.10
C LEU A 170 -0.94 26.16 -19.47
N ASP A 171 -2.12 26.34 -18.90
CA ASP A 171 -2.45 27.51 -18.07
C ASP A 171 -2.05 27.20 -16.61
N GLU A 172 -0.81 27.54 -16.26
CA GLU A 172 -0.25 27.28 -14.94
C GLU A 172 -0.93 28.08 -13.82
N GLU A 173 -1.40 29.28 -14.11
CA GLU A 173 -2.10 30.13 -13.11
C GLU A 173 -3.45 29.51 -12.76
N LEU A 174 -4.21 29.08 -13.76
CA LEU A 174 -5.49 28.38 -13.55
C LEU A 174 -5.26 27.07 -12.82
N LEU A 175 -4.23 26.30 -13.18
CA LEU A 175 -3.88 25.04 -12.51
C LEU A 175 -3.55 25.29 -11.03
N ALA A 176 -2.68 26.23 -10.71
CA ALA A 176 -2.32 26.58 -9.34
C ALA A 176 -3.53 27.04 -8.51
N ALA A 177 -4.41 27.84 -9.08
CA ALA A 177 -5.64 28.30 -8.43
C ALA A 177 -6.59 27.13 -8.14
N THR A 178 -6.72 26.20 -9.09
CA THR A 178 -7.53 24.98 -8.93
C THR A 178 -6.96 24.07 -7.84
N VAL A 179 -5.65 23.84 -7.83
CA VAL A 179 -4.97 23.03 -6.79
C VAL A 179 -5.19 23.63 -5.41
N LYS A 180 -4.95 24.92 -5.25
CA LYS A 180 -5.19 25.64 -3.98
C LYS A 180 -6.63 25.48 -3.48
N THR A 181 -7.60 25.56 -4.39
CA THR A 181 -9.02 25.37 -4.06
C THR A 181 -9.29 23.92 -3.67
N ALA A 182 -8.77 22.95 -4.43
CA ALA A 182 -8.96 21.53 -4.19
C ALA A 182 -8.38 21.07 -2.82
N ILE A 183 -7.18 21.51 -2.48
CA ILE A 183 -6.56 21.23 -1.18
C ILE A 183 -7.41 21.82 -0.04
N ARG A 184 -7.88 23.06 -0.18
CA ARG A 184 -8.78 23.67 0.80
C ARG A 184 -10.09 22.90 0.96
N MET A 185 -10.66 22.42 -0.13
CA MET A 185 -11.88 21.60 -0.09
C MET A 185 -11.64 20.27 0.62
N LEU A 186 -10.52 19.58 0.33
CA LEU A 186 -10.15 18.31 0.97
C LEU A 186 -9.89 18.48 2.48
N ASP A 187 -9.21 19.56 2.86
CA ASP A 187 -8.99 19.89 4.28
C ASP A 187 -10.31 20.20 5.01
N ASN A 188 -11.20 20.98 4.39
CA ASN A 188 -12.51 21.28 4.98
C ASN A 188 -13.40 20.02 5.13
N VAL A 189 -13.31 19.06 4.21
CA VAL A 189 -14.06 17.79 4.30
C VAL A 189 -13.71 17.05 5.58
N ILE A 190 -12.47 17.12 6.06
CA ILE A 190 -12.05 16.49 7.31
C ILE A 190 -12.93 16.97 8.49
N ASP A 191 -13.23 18.27 8.54
CA ASP A 191 -13.96 18.87 9.65
C ASP A 191 -15.48 18.59 9.62
N ILE A 192 -16.04 18.44 8.41
CA ILE A 192 -17.51 18.30 8.22
C ILE A 192 -17.95 16.86 7.93
N ASN A 193 -17.00 15.93 7.75
CA ASN A 193 -17.32 14.56 7.39
C ASN A 193 -17.96 13.80 8.57
N TYR A 194 -18.75 12.77 8.23
CA TYR A 194 -19.25 11.81 9.20
C TYR A 194 -18.24 10.67 9.36
N TYR A 195 -17.86 10.40 10.61
CA TYR A 195 -16.95 9.31 10.96
C TYR A 195 -17.72 8.15 11.58
N PRO A 196 -17.63 6.92 11.03
CA PRO A 196 -18.37 5.77 11.55
C PRO A 196 -17.83 5.26 12.88
N THR A 197 -16.56 5.54 13.20
CA THR A 197 -15.90 5.15 14.46
C THR A 197 -15.09 6.31 15.03
N ILE A 198 -14.85 6.27 16.32
CA ILE A 198 -14.05 7.29 17.01
C ILE A 198 -12.58 7.22 16.60
N GLU A 199 -12.06 6.01 16.30
CA GLU A 199 -10.68 5.79 15.87
C GLU A 199 -10.43 6.42 14.49
N ALA A 200 -11.42 6.37 13.59
CA ALA A 200 -11.35 7.03 12.28
C ALA A 200 -11.35 8.56 12.43
N GLN A 201 -12.19 9.10 13.33
CA GLN A 201 -12.21 10.52 13.65
C GLN A 201 -10.88 10.98 14.26
N ASN A 202 -10.37 10.25 15.26
CA ASN A 202 -9.11 10.56 15.93
C ASN A 202 -7.96 10.65 14.92
N SER A 203 -7.81 9.65 14.05
CA SER A 203 -6.78 9.61 13.01
C SER A 203 -6.90 10.82 12.07
N ASN A 204 -8.11 11.07 11.56
CA ASN A 204 -8.32 12.10 10.53
C ASN A 204 -8.12 13.52 11.08
N PHE A 205 -8.62 13.81 12.29
CA PHE A 205 -8.40 15.12 12.92
C PHE A 205 -6.94 15.34 13.34
N LYS A 206 -6.26 14.29 13.80
CA LYS A 206 -4.87 14.38 14.25
C LYS A 206 -3.89 14.58 13.09
N HIS A 207 -4.05 13.83 12.01
CA HIS A 207 -3.10 13.77 10.90
C HIS A 207 -3.53 14.56 9.67
N ARG A 208 -4.81 14.82 9.49
CA ARG A 208 -5.41 15.54 8.36
C ARG A 208 -4.90 15.08 6.98
N PRO A 209 -4.93 13.77 6.68
CA PRO A 209 -4.37 13.25 5.45
C PRO A 209 -5.27 13.59 4.25
N VAL A 210 -4.67 14.14 3.21
CA VAL A 210 -5.31 14.41 1.93
C VAL A 210 -4.51 13.80 0.79
N GLY A 211 -5.19 13.32 -0.24
CA GLY A 211 -4.58 12.82 -1.46
C GLY A 211 -5.14 13.56 -2.66
N LEU A 212 -4.30 14.37 -3.32
CA LEU A 212 -4.68 15.08 -4.54
C LEU A 212 -3.93 14.47 -5.73
N GLY A 213 -4.66 13.75 -6.57
CA GLY A 213 -4.16 13.12 -7.79
C GLY A 213 -4.46 13.93 -9.04
N ILE A 214 -4.16 13.33 -10.17
CA ILE A 214 -4.44 13.87 -11.51
C ILE A 214 -5.25 12.88 -12.34
N MET A 215 -6.00 13.39 -13.30
CA MET A 215 -6.66 12.62 -14.36
C MET A 215 -6.59 13.38 -15.68
N GLY A 216 -6.76 12.68 -16.80
CA GLY A 216 -6.75 13.30 -18.13
C GLY A 216 -5.37 13.74 -18.61
N LEU A 217 -4.27 13.10 -18.14
CA LEU A 217 -2.91 13.43 -18.62
C LEU A 217 -2.81 13.23 -20.14
N GLN A 218 -3.29 12.10 -20.66
CA GLN A 218 -3.23 11.83 -22.11
C GLN A 218 -4.06 12.85 -22.91
N ASP A 219 -5.22 13.24 -22.39
CA ASP A 219 -6.05 14.27 -23.05
C ASP A 219 -5.38 15.65 -23.04
N ALA A 220 -4.66 15.96 -21.95
CA ALA A 220 -3.83 17.18 -21.90
C ALA A 220 -2.67 17.11 -22.90
N LEU A 221 -1.98 15.97 -23.02
CA LEU A 221 -0.92 15.79 -24.03
C LEU A 221 -1.45 15.90 -25.45
N PHE A 222 -2.64 15.38 -25.76
CA PHE A 222 -3.29 15.59 -27.05
C PHE A 222 -3.54 17.06 -27.33
N LYS A 223 -4.05 17.83 -26.37
CA LYS A 223 -4.25 19.28 -26.53
C LYS A 223 -2.94 20.05 -26.66
N LEU A 224 -1.87 19.59 -26.04
CA LEU A 224 -0.51 20.14 -26.18
C LEU A 224 0.16 19.71 -27.49
N ASN A 225 -0.46 18.81 -28.26
CA ASN A 225 0.10 18.18 -29.47
C ASN A 225 1.43 17.45 -29.19
N LEU A 226 1.49 16.72 -28.08
CA LEU A 226 2.65 15.94 -27.67
C LEU A 226 2.37 14.44 -27.76
N ASN A 227 3.35 13.67 -28.24
CA ASN A 227 3.28 12.23 -28.22
C ASN A 227 3.64 11.72 -26.82
N PHE A 228 2.92 10.71 -26.33
CA PHE A 228 3.10 10.15 -24.98
C PHE A 228 4.53 9.67 -24.69
N ASP A 229 5.20 9.11 -25.70
CA ASP A 229 6.55 8.55 -25.61
C ASP A 229 7.66 9.55 -25.96
N SER A 230 7.33 10.84 -26.09
CA SER A 230 8.30 11.89 -26.41
C SER A 230 8.96 12.50 -25.17
N GLU A 231 10.16 13.04 -25.33
CA GLU A 231 10.88 13.78 -24.28
C GLU A 231 10.12 15.05 -23.88
N GLU A 232 9.45 15.69 -24.82
CA GLU A 232 8.62 16.86 -24.59
C GLU A 232 7.41 16.53 -23.67
N ALA A 233 6.82 15.33 -23.80
CA ALA A 233 5.75 14.88 -22.91
C ALA A 233 6.27 14.61 -21.50
N VAL A 234 7.47 14.06 -21.36
CA VAL A 234 8.13 13.89 -20.05
C VAL A 234 8.34 15.24 -19.37
N ASN A 235 8.94 16.21 -20.11
CA ASN A 235 9.19 17.56 -19.59
C ASN A 235 7.89 18.31 -19.24
N ALA A 236 6.85 18.18 -20.06
CA ALA A 236 5.54 18.78 -19.78
C ALA A 236 4.89 18.17 -18.54
N SER A 237 5.00 16.85 -18.36
CA SER A 237 4.49 16.14 -17.18
C SER A 237 5.24 16.52 -15.90
N ASP A 238 6.56 16.66 -15.98
CA ASP A 238 7.40 17.12 -14.86
C ASP A 238 7.00 18.54 -14.43
N ARG A 239 6.91 19.47 -15.39
CA ARG A 239 6.49 20.86 -15.13
C ARG A 239 5.08 20.93 -14.52
N LEU A 240 4.16 20.14 -15.03
CA LEU A 240 2.79 20.06 -14.56
C LEU A 240 2.75 19.57 -13.09
N MET A 241 3.51 18.53 -12.77
CA MET A 241 3.59 18.01 -11.40
C MET A 241 4.33 18.98 -10.46
N GLU A 242 5.31 19.74 -10.95
CA GLU A 242 5.95 20.80 -10.18
C GLU A 242 4.92 21.84 -9.72
N VAL A 243 4.07 22.35 -10.63
CA VAL A 243 3.02 23.34 -10.31
C VAL A 243 2.02 22.79 -9.29
N ILE A 244 1.67 21.48 -9.39
CA ILE A 244 0.73 20.85 -8.45
C ILE A 244 1.35 20.65 -7.06
N SER A 245 2.65 20.37 -6.99
CA SER A 245 3.34 20.02 -5.75
C SER A 245 3.82 21.24 -4.96
N TYR A 246 4.02 22.40 -5.63
CA TYR A 246 4.46 23.66 -5.03
C TYR A 246 3.31 24.40 -4.34
#